data_6511cce62a15af917e0ac21854536bf3
#
_entry.id   6511cce62a15af917e0ac21854536bf3
#
_cell.length_a   1.000
_cell.length_b   1.000
_cell.length_c   1.000
_cell.angle_alpha   90.00
_cell.angle_beta   90.00
_cell.angle_gamma   90.00
#
_symmetry.space_group_name_H-M   'P 1'
#
loop_
_entity.id
_entity.type
_entity.pdbx_description
1 polymer ?
#
loop_
_entity_poly.entity_id
_entity_poly.type
_entity_poly.pdbx_seq_one_letter_code
_entity_poly.pdbx_strand_id
1 'polypeptide(L)'
;MSCRCSQVYYSRLIFHDTATTASSYTCYKNTYTSGTNSGTSEMPTEDLPDSAPGEYVPYHPNPYYSPEPLPVEPKFELSEQTQDLVADTAYQIGRVDGISSTVDFSAVLYTSLIRIEAVESARIEGADVAYQDVEAYHTKHPSGGAGATIEKDLKEALNYETALTYGLEKVESGAPITLSLIKELHSMLLEDVRNEGDVVGDFRDHMVHLTSPQQGQRPFVPPTPEGLTGLMHSLESYIQMGGQYHPLIDAAIIHYFFETVHPFSDGNGRLGRLLIILYLASKGYLESPYIYPSAYFNRHKVEYVERMRAVSEDGAWDEWLRFFLEGLRSQAEISYDRTHRLRDLQGRYEKEYSGSTNTDAFARQLLQYPYFTAPDLVEYLDVSRRTAYKVVDDLESDGVIEEVTGKERGKEYKAVEVFDILQ
;
A
#
# COMPACT_ATOMS: atom_id res chain seq x y z
N MET A 1 61.13 -10.35 -15.76
CA MET A 1 61.39 -8.90 -15.88
C MET A 1 60.06 -8.18 -15.70
N SER A 2 60.00 -7.51 -14.60
CA SER A 2 59.24 -6.28 -14.27
C SER A 2 57.72 -6.28 -14.36
N CYS A 3 57.12 -6.56 -13.21
CA CYS A 3 55.78 -6.06 -12.79
C CYS A 3 55.74 -4.52 -12.79
N ARG A 4 54.60 -3.95 -13.19
CA ARG A 4 54.11 -2.68 -12.66
C ARG A 4 52.62 -2.76 -12.32
N CYS A 5 52.31 -2.68 -11.06
CA CYS A 5 51.00 -2.37 -10.49
C CYS A 5 50.61 -0.97 -10.92
N SER A 6 49.31 -0.80 -11.31
CA SER A 6 48.66 0.48 -11.35
C SER A 6 47.56 0.47 -10.25
N GLN A 7 47.78 1.32 -9.26
CA GLN A 7 46.80 1.70 -8.23
C GLN A 7 45.66 2.47 -8.88
N VAL A 8 44.44 2.03 -8.63
CA VAL A 8 43.24 2.80 -8.92
C VAL A 8 42.81 3.49 -7.63
N TYR A 9 42.80 4.81 -7.67
CA TYR A 9 42.35 5.69 -6.60
C TYR A 9 40.85 5.53 -6.36
N TYR A 10 40.48 5.20 -5.12
CA TYR A 10 39.16 5.39 -4.58
C TYR A 10 38.98 6.85 -4.18
N SER A 11 38.24 7.61 -4.96
CA SER A 11 37.74 8.94 -4.57
C SER A 11 36.51 8.74 -3.67
N ARG A 12 36.67 9.09 -2.40
CA ARG A 12 35.58 9.26 -1.43
C ARG A 12 34.65 10.37 -1.92
N LEU A 13 33.44 9.99 -2.35
CA LEU A 13 32.31 10.92 -2.45
C LEU A 13 31.73 11.08 -1.04
N ILE A 14 31.93 12.28 -0.50
CA ILE A 14 31.27 12.75 0.73
C ILE A 14 29.81 13.01 0.35
N PHE A 15 28.90 12.16 0.81
CA PHE A 15 27.46 12.46 0.79
C PHE A 15 27.18 13.48 1.88
N HIS A 16 26.85 14.70 1.47
CA HIS A 16 26.19 15.66 2.34
C HIS A 16 24.76 15.15 2.59
N ASP A 17 24.49 14.84 3.85
CA ASP A 17 23.15 14.62 4.40
C ASP A 17 22.34 15.92 4.22
N THR A 18 21.52 15.97 3.20
CA THR A 18 20.40 16.90 3.15
C THR A 18 19.19 16.17 3.71
N ALA A 19 18.92 16.39 4.99
CA ALA A 19 17.66 16.02 5.61
C ALA A 19 16.50 16.61 4.80
N THR A 20 15.92 15.83 3.91
CA THR A 20 14.67 16.15 3.23
C THR A 20 13.56 15.92 4.23
N THR A 21 13.06 17.01 4.80
CA THR A 21 11.85 17.02 5.64
C THR A 21 10.72 16.38 4.84
N ALA A 22 10.29 15.18 5.25
CA ALA A 22 9.11 14.52 4.72
C ALA A 22 7.89 15.40 5.01
N SER A 23 7.38 16.06 3.97
CA SER A 23 6.08 16.75 4.03
C SER A 23 5.00 15.69 3.94
N SER A 24 4.48 15.30 5.09
CA SER A 24 3.29 14.47 5.20
C SER A 24 2.08 15.21 4.64
N TYR A 25 1.17 14.50 3.97
CA TYR A 25 -0.18 14.99 3.70
C TYR A 25 -0.88 15.17 5.05
N THR A 26 -0.79 16.38 5.59
CA THR A 26 -1.48 16.70 6.84
C THR A 26 -2.79 17.39 6.48
N CYS A 27 -3.88 16.73 6.78
CA CYS A 27 -5.21 17.34 6.75
C CYS A 27 -5.29 18.37 7.88
N TYR A 28 -5.17 19.67 7.56
CA TYR A 28 -5.29 20.72 8.56
C TYR A 28 -6.75 21.06 8.83
N LYS A 29 -7.21 20.82 10.06
CA LYS A 29 -8.43 21.44 10.59
C LYS A 29 -8.19 22.94 10.78
N ASN A 30 -8.76 23.76 9.91
CA ASN A 30 -8.78 25.19 10.14
C ASN A 30 -9.90 25.55 11.12
N THR A 31 -9.57 25.73 12.40
CA THR A 31 -10.41 26.51 13.31
C THR A 31 -10.23 28.00 12.99
N TYR A 32 -11.20 28.58 12.27
CA TYR A 32 -11.18 30.00 11.96
C TYR A 32 -11.41 30.84 13.22
N THR A 33 -10.38 31.61 13.58
CA THR A 33 -10.57 32.89 14.34
C THR A 33 -10.77 34.00 13.33
N SER A 34 -11.90 34.70 13.44
CA SER A 34 -12.28 35.82 12.58
C SER A 34 -11.27 36.96 12.68
N GLY A 35 -10.39 37.04 11.71
CA GLY A 35 -9.49 38.17 11.50
C GLY A 35 -9.86 38.84 10.17
N THR A 36 -10.42 40.05 10.23
CA THR A 36 -10.71 40.90 9.08
C THR A 36 -9.43 41.34 8.42
N ASN A 37 -9.13 40.80 7.22
CA ASN A 37 -8.16 41.41 6.31
C ASN A 37 -8.81 41.59 4.94
N SER A 38 -9.13 42.84 4.62
CA SER A 38 -9.71 43.27 3.34
C SER A 38 -8.60 43.40 2.29
N GLY A 39 -8.43 42.31 1.53
CA GLY A 39 -7.67 42.30 0.31
C GLY A 39 -8.39 41.37 -0.68
N THR A 40 -9.31 41.97 -1.47
CA THR A 40 -9.95 41.28 -2.59
C THR A 40 -8.96 41.13 -3.72
N SER A 41 -8.20 40.02 -3.75
CA SER A 41 -7.69 39.52 -5.02
C SER A 41 -8.83 38.71 -5.64
N GLU A 42 -9.40 39.20 -6.72
CA GLU A 42 -10.24 38.42 -7.62
C GLU A 42 -9.37 37.23 -8.05
N MET A 43 -9.76 36.02 -7.59
CA MET A 43 -9.12 34.81 -8.08
C MET A 43 -9.63 34.54 -9.48
N PRO A 44 -8.74 34.28 -10.45
CA PRO A 44 -9.19 33.85 -11.76
C PRO A 44 -9.90 32.50 -11.56
N THR A 45 -11.17 32.43 -11.88
CA THR A 45 -11.83 31.21 -12.31
C THR A 45 -11.20 30.90 -13.68
N GLU A 46 -10.03 30.25 -13.69
CA GLU A 46 -9.48 29.74 -14.93
C GLU A 46 -10.47 28.69 -15.40
N ASP A 47 -11.06 28.93 -16.59
CA ASP A 47 -11.89 27.93 -17.24
C ASP A 47 -11.00 26.70 -17.49
N LEU A 48 -11.35 25.57 -16.86
CA LEU A 48 -10.65 24.31 -17.11
C LEU A 48 -10.91 23.87 -18.57
N PRO A 49 -10.01 23.11 -19.17
CA PRO A 49 -10.25 22.58 -20.51
C PRO A 49 -11.46 21.63 -20.52
N ASP A 50 -12.14 21.51 -21.65
CA ASP A 50 -13.29 20.61 -21.83
C ASP A 50 -12.98 19.12 -21.49
N SER A 51 -11.72 18.75 -21.51
CA SER A 51 -11.22 17.42 -21.13
C SER A 51 -11.18 17.18 -19.61
N ALA A 52 -11.22 18.23 -18.80
CA ALA A 52 -11.24 18.09 -17.34
C ALA A 52 -12.55 17.43 -16.86
N PRO A 53 -12.50 16.47 -15.93
CA PRO A 53 -13.68 15.75 -15.46
C PRO A 53 -14.41 16.47 -14.32
N GLY A 54 -14.43 17.78 -14.30
CA GLY A 54 -15.07 18.59 -13.28
C GLY A 54 -14.80 20.08 -13.45
N GLU A 55 -15.15 20.85 -12.44
CA GLU A 55 -15.01 22.32 -12.46
C GLU A 55 -14.59 22.87 -11.10
N TYR A 56 -13.98 24.04 -11.09
CA TYR A 56 -13.78 24.82 -9.87
C TYR A 56 -15.00 25.67 -9.57
N VAL A 57 -15.62 25.42 -8.43
CA VAL A 57 -16.79 26.18 -7.95
C VAL A 57 -16.29 27.30 -7.01
N PRO A 58 -16.71 28.56 -7.24
CA PRO A 58 -16.36 29.67 -6.37
C PRO A 58 -16.79 29.43 -4.92
N TYR A 59 -15.86 29.53 -3.97
CA TYR A 59 -16.09 29.38 -2.55
C TYR A 59 -15.08 30.22 -1.77
N HIS A 60 -15.45 30.75 -0.60
CA HIS A 60 -14.54 31.58 0.19
C HIS A 60 -13.93 30.78 1.34
N PRO A 61 -12.60 30.81 1.60
CA PRO A 61 -11.59 31.68 0.95
C PRO A 61 -10.99 31.09 -0.35
N ASN A 62 -11.18 29.81 -0.65
CA ASN A 62 -10.64 29.18 -1.84
C ASN A 62 -11.73 28.45 -2.61
N PRO A 63 -11.74 28.46 -3.95
CA PRO A 63 -12.65 27.64 -4.74
C PRO A 63 -12.40 26.17 -4.43
N TYR A 64 -13.43 25.36 -4.48
CA TYR A 64 -13.33 23.92 -4.40
C TYR A 64 -13.51 23.27 -5.76
N TYR A 65 -12.90 22.10 -5.96
CA TYR A 65 -13.07 21.30 -7.15
C TYR A 65 -14.29 20.40 -7.00
N SER A 66 -15.18 20.40 -7.99
CA SER A 66 -16.37 19.55 -8.07
C SER A 66 -16.18 18.58 -9.24
N PRO A 67 -15.86 17.30 -9.02
CA PRO A 67 -15.79 16.33 -10.10
C PRO A 67 -17.20 16.04 -10.63
N GLU A 68 -17.29 15.69 -11.92
CA GLU A 68 -18.51 15.13 -12.50
C GLU A 68 -18.83 13.78 -11.85
N PRO A 69 -20.10 13.45 -11.57
CA PRO A 69 -20.46 12.13 -11.06
C PRO A 69 -20.07 11.02 -12.06
N LEU A 70 -19.70 9.85 -11.54
CA LEU A 70 -19.46 8.66 -12.38
C LEU A 70 -20.80 8.08 -12.90
N PRO A 71 -20.84 7.51 -14.10
CA PRO A 71 -19.71 7.39 -15.04
C PRO A 71 -19.38 8.74 -15.67
N VAL A 72 -18.12 9.11 -15.70
CA VAL A 72 -17.70 10.26 -16.50
C VAL A 72 -17.92 9.91 -17.96
N GLU A 73 -18.65 10.73 -18.72
CA GLU A 73 -18.66 10.56 -20.18
C GLU A 73 -17.21 10.64 -20.67
N PRO A 74 -16.76 9.69 -21.50
CA PRO A 74 -15.35 9.61 -21.82
C PRO A 74 -14.91 10.86 -22.58
N LYS A 75 -14.23 11.75 -21.88
CA LYS A 75 -13.55 12.92 -22.44
C LYS A 75 -12.13 12.60 -22.88
N PHE A 76 -11.77 11.31 -22.90
CA PHE A 76 -10.45 10.86 -23.30
C PHE A 76 -10.53 9.63 -24.20
N GLU A 77 -9.58 9.53 -25.10
CA GLU A 77 -9.31 8.34 -25.89
C GLU A 77 -8.03 7.67 -25.34
N LEU A 78 -8.07 6.34 -25.22
CA LEU A 78 -6.88 5.59 -24.81
C LEU A 78 -5.87 5.60 -25.97
N SER A 79 -4.66 6.10 -25.72
CA SER A 79 -3.57 6.02 -26.69
C SER A 79 -3.21 4.55 -26.97
N GLU A 80 -2.59 4.30 -28.12
CA GLU A 80 -2.07 2.97 -28.47
C GLU A 80 -1.11 2.44 -27.37
N GLN A 81 -0.29 3.33 -26.83
CA GLN A 81 0.64 2.99 -25.75
C GLN A 81 -0.09 2.55 -24.47
N THR A 82 -1.19 3.21 -24.11
CA THR A 82 -1.99 2.83 -22.94
C THR A 82 -2.71 1.50 -23.17
N GLN A 83 -3.20 1.24 -24.38
CA GLN A 83 -3.82 -0.04 -24.73
C GLN A 83 -2.82 -1.20 -24.66
N ASP A 84 -1.60 -1.00 -25.18
CA ASP A 84 -0.52 -1.98 -25.08
C ASP A 84 -0.12 -2.23 -23.63
N LEU A 85 -0.06 -1.18 -22.83
CA LEU A 85 0.27 -1.30 -21.41
C LEU A 85 -0.82 -2.04 -20.59
N VAL A 86 -2.11 -1.88 -20.95
CA VAL A 86 -3.20 -2.69 -20.36
C VAL A 86 -2.96 -4.17 -20.63
N ALA A 87 -2.64 -4.52 -21.89
CA ALA A 87 -2.40 -5.91 -22.27
C ALA A 87 -1.17 -6.51 -21.56
N ASP A 88 -0.07 -5.73 -21.48
CA ASP A 88 1.15 -6.17 -20.79
C ASP A 88 0.91 -6.31 -19.27
N THR A 89 0.22 -5.35 -18.65
CA THR A 89 -0.14 -5.42 -17.22
C THR A 89 -0.99 -6.67 -16.93
N ALA A 90 -2.03 -6.92 -17.73
CA ALA A 90 -2.88 -8.11 -17.58
C ALA A 90 -2.08 -9.41 -17.75
N TYR A 91 -1.13 -9.44 -18.70
CA TYR A 91 -0.23 -10.58 -18.89
C TYR A 91 0.66 -10.83 -17.66
N GLN A 92 1.28 -9.77 -17.09
CA GLN A 92 2.12 -9.92 -15.91
C GLN A 92 1.31 -10.38 -14.68
N ILE A 93 0.09 -9.89 -14.51
CA ILE A 93 -0.84 -10.34 -13.46
C ILE A 93 -1.13 -11.83 -13.61
N GLY A 94 -1.49 -12.29 -14.79
CA GLY A 94 -1.76 -13.71 -15.05
C GLY A 94 -0.54 -14.62 -14.84
N ARG A 95 0.68 -14.11 -15.03
CA ARG A 95 1.91 -14.85 -14.67
C ARG A 95 2.05 -15.07 -13.17
N VAL A 96 1.74 -14.06 -12.36
CA VAL A 96 1.80 -14.17 -10.89
C VAL A 96 0.77 -15.19 -10.40
N ASP A 97 -0.47 -15.11 -10.86
CA ASP A 97 -1.51 -16.07 -10.49
C ASP A 97 -1.11 -17.51 -10.87
N GLY A 98 -0.57 -17.68 -12.08
CA GLY A 98 -0.13 -18.99 -12.56
C GLY A 98 1.01 -19.60 -11.74
N ILE A 99 2.00 -18.81 -11.28
CA ILE A 99 3.09 -19.35 -10.46
C ILE A 99 2.65 -19.56 -9.01
N SER A 100 1.83 -18.67 -8.45
CA SER A 100 1.39 -18.72 -7.06
C SER A 100 0.55 -19.94 -6.75
N SER A 101 -0.25 -20.41 -7.71
CA SER A 101 -1.04 -21.65 -7.59
C SER A 101 -0.18 -22.93 -7.53
N THR A 102 1.13 -22.84 -7.80
CA THR A 102 2.05 -23.99 -7.83
C THR A 102 2.94 -24.12 -6.61
N VAL A 103 2.81 -23.23 -5.61
CA VAL A 103 3.68 -23.19 -4.43
C VAL A 103 2.90 -23.49 -3.15
N ASP A 104 3.48 -24.33 -2.28
CA ASP A 104 2.85 -24.75 -1.02
C ASP A 104 2.85 -23.64 0.07
N PHE A 105 3.66 -22.60 -0.11
CA PHE A 105 3.79 -21.45 0.80
C PHE A 105 2.94 -20.24 0.37
N SER A 106 1.98 -20.44 -0.52
CA SER A 106 1.13 -19.34 -1.04
C SER A 106 0.47 -18.50 0.05
N ALA A 107 0.01 -19.11 1.14
CA ALA A 107 -0.59 -18.39 2.26
C ALA A 107 0.38 -17.44 2.97
N VAL A 108 1.65 -17.86 3.16
CA VAL A 108 2.68 -17.01 3.78
C VAL A 108 3.11 -15.88 2.86
N LEU A 109 3.31 -16.19 1.57
CA LEU A 109 3.59 -15.17 0.56
C LEU A 109 2.47 -14.12 0.53
N TYR A 110 1.23 -14.56 0.50
CA TYR A 110 0.04 -13.71 0.55
C TYR A 110 0.04 -12.78 1.77
N THR A 111 0.22 -13.34 2.98
CA THR A 111 0.26 -12.55 4.22
C THR A 111 1.41 -11.56 4.22
N SER A 112 2.60 -11.98 3.77
CA SER A 112 3.78 -11.10 3.69
C SER A 112 3.55 -9.93 2.72
N LEU A 113 2.92 -10.18 1.58
CA LEU A 113 2.61 -9.14 0.60
C LEU A 113 1.56 -8.16 1.11
N ILE A 114 0.51 -8.63 1.81
CA ILE A 114 -0.45 -7.75 2.50
C ILE A 114 0.26 -6.83 3.50
N ARG A 115 1.21 -7.35 4.29
CA ARG A 115 1.98 -6.57 5.25
C ARG A 115 2.91 -5.55 4.59
N ILE A 116 3.52 -5.91 3.46
CA ILE A 116 4.31 -4.97 2.66
C ILE A 116 3.42 -3.82 2.15
N GLU A 117 2.24 -4.14 1.60
CA GLU A 117 1.29 -3.13 1.16
C GLU A 117 0.85 -2.22 2.32
N ALA A 118 0.53 -2.79 3.47
CA ALA A 118 0.13 -2.05 4.66
C ALA A 118 1.20 -1.04 5.11
N VAL A 119 2.46 -1.49 5.15
CA VAL A 119 3.62 -0.65 5.47
C VAL A 119 3.80 0.46 4.42
N GLU A 120 3.82 0.11 3.15
CA GLU A 120 4.05 1.08 2.07
C GLU A 120 2.90 2.09 1.96
N SER A 121 1.65 1.64 2.16
CA SER A 121 0.49 2.53 2.20
C SER A 121 0.54 3.50 3.38
N ALA A 122 0.94 3.04 4.57
CA ALA A 122 1.13 3.90 5.73
C ALA A 122 2.27 4.92 5.53
N ARG A 123 3.38 4.49 4.91
CA ARG A 123 4.52 5.37 4.58
C ARG A 123 4.18 6.49 3.61
N ILE A 124 3.26 6.28 2.66
CA ILE A 124 2.76 7.36 1.80
C ILE A 124 2.15 8.48 2.66
N GLU A 125 1.45 8.14 3.74
CA GLU A 125 0.86 9.11 4.67
C GLU A 125 1.86 9.67 5.70
N GLY A 126 3.09 9.16 5.72
CA GLY A 126 4.19 9.68 6.55
C GLY A 126 4.51 8.85 7.79
N ALA A 127 3.95 7.64 7.92
CA ALA A 127 4.29 6.73 9.00
C ALA A 127 5.74 6.23 8.90
N ASP A 128 6.45 6.20 10.03
CA ASP A 128 7.79 5.62 10.14
C ASP A 128 7.69 4.19 10.69
N VAL A 129 7.38 3.26 9.82
CA VAL A 129 7.18 1.84 10.12
C VAL A 129 7.90 0.97 9.11
N ALA A 130 8.47 -0.15 9.54
CA ALA A 130 9.12 -1.13 8.67
C ALA A 130 8.37 -2.47 8.65
N TYR A 131 8.58 -3.25 7.59
CA TYR A 131 8.02 -4.60 7.48
C TYR A 131 8.38 -5.48 8.68
N GLN A 132 9.63 -5.39 9.17
CA GLN A 132 10.10 -6.12 10.34
C GLN A 132 9.31 -5.79 11.62
N ASP A 133 8.83 -4.55 11.77
CA ASP A 133 8.06 -4.13 12.95
C ASP A 133 6.71 -4.85 12.99
N VAL A 134 6.07 -5.00 11.82
CA VAL A 134 4.80 -5.72 11.67
C VAL A 134 5.01 -7.22 11.95
N GLU A 135 6.06 -7.83 11.39
CA GLU A 135 6.38 -9.24 11.63
C GLU A 135 6.70 -9.51 13.11
N ALA A 136 7.51 -8.65 13.73
CA ALA A 136 7.83 -8.75 15.15
C ALA A 136 6.58 -8.61 16.03
N TYR A 137 5.64 -7.78 15.65
CA TYR A 137 4.37 -7.64 16.38
C TYR A 137 3.56 -8.94 16.33
N HIS A 138 3.35 -9.52 15.17
CA HIS A 138 2.58 -10.77 15.01
C HIS A 138 3.22 -11.94 15.74
N THR A 139 4.55 -12.04 15.72
CA THR A 139 5.28 -13.09 16.48
C THR A 139 5.08 -12.96 17.99
N LYS A 140 5.05 -11.73 18.52
CA LYS A 140 4.81 -11.50 19.97
C LYS A 140 3.34 -11.67 20.36
N HIS A 141 2.44 -11.51 19.43
CA HIS A 141 1.01 -11.49 19.68
C HIS A 141 0.24 -12.40 18.70
N PRO A 142 0.52 -13.71 18.68
CA PRO A 142 -0.08 -14.63 17.70
C PRO A 142 -1.61 -14.74 17.80
N SER A 143 -2.18 -14.34 18.95
CA SER A 143 -3.64 -14.34 19.21
C SER A 143 -4.25 -12.93 19.21
N GLY A 144 -3.49 -11.91 18.72
CA GLY A 144 -3.89 -10.52 18.81
C GLY A 144 -3.45 -9.89 20.15
N GLY A 145 -2.88 -8.69 20.11
CA GLY A 145 -2.28 -7.99 21.25
C GLY A 145 -3.27 -7.18 22.09
N ALA A 146 -4.37 -7.76 22.56
CA ALA A 146 -5.31 -7.03 23.40
C ALA A 146 -4.63 -6.43 24.64
N GLY A 147 -4.57 -5.09 24.72
CA GLY A 147 -4.03 -4.33 25.86
C GLY A 147 -2.54 -3.96 25.77
N ALA A 148 -1.83 -4.26 24.67
CA ALA A 148 -0.49 -3.74 24.45
C ALA A 148 -0.54 -2.27 23.99
N THR A 149 0.36 -1.42 24.53
CA THR A 149 0.57 -0.08 23.96
C THR A 149 1.38 -0.24 22.67
N ILE A 150 0.78 0.08 21.54
CA ILE A 150 1.39 0.00 20.20
C ILE A 150 1.71 1.42 19.76
N GLU A 151 2.89 1.62 19.15
CA GLU A 151 3.22 2.90 18.52
C GLU A 151 2.22 3.20 17.40
N LYS A 152 1.87 4.49 17.24
CA LYS A 152 0.83 4.93 16.29
C LYS A 152 1.10 4.45 14.87
N ASP A 153 2.31 4.62 14.38
CA ASP A 153 2.70 4.29 13.01
C ASP A 153 2.60 2.78 12.72
N LEU A 154 3.03 1.96 13.68
CA LEU A 154 2.83 0.51 13.61
C LEU A 154 1.34 0.14 13.63
N LYS A 155 0.55 0.80 14.51
CA LYS A 155 -0.90 0.57 14.58
C LYS A 155 -1.61 0.92 13.27
N GLU A 156 -1.20 1.97 12.57
CA GLU A 156 -1.73 2.34 11.25
C GLU A 156 -1.50 1.25 10.21
N ALA A 157 -0.31 0.64 10.17
CA ALA A 157 -0.03 -0.49 9.29
C ALA A 157 -0.84 -1.74 9.66
N LEU A 158 -0.95 -2.09 10.95
CA LEU A 158 -1.75 -3.21 11.42
C LEU A 158 -3.24 -3.04 11.14
N ASN A 159 -3.76 -1.83 11.27
CA ASN A 159 -5.14 -1.51 10.92
C ASN A 159 -5.39 -1.68 9.41
N TYR A 160 -4.44 -1.26 8.58
CA TYR A 160 -4.53 -1.45 7.13
C TYR A 160 -4.53 -2.95 6.77
N GLU A 161 -3.61 -3.75 7.34
CA GLU A 161 -3.57 -5.21 7.17
C GLU A 161 -4.92 -5.84 7.53
N THR A 162 -5.48 -5.46 8.68
CA THR A 162 -6.77 -5.96 9.17
C THR A 162 -7.92 -5.56 8.23
N ALA A 163 -7.99 -4.29 7.83
CA ALA A 163 -9.05 -3.79 6.95
C ALA A 163 -8.97 -4.43 5.54
N LEU A 164 -7.75 -4.59 4.99
CA LEU A 164 -7.56 -5.22 3.69
C LEU A 164 -7.96 -6.69 3.72
N THR A 165 -7.51 -7.44 4.72
CA THR A 165 -7.87 -8.87 4.89
C THR A 165 -9.37 -9.03 5.00
N TYR A 166 -10.03 -8.24 5.86
CA TYR A 166 -11.49 -8.26 6.02
C TYR A 166 -12.22 -7.92 4.71
N GLY A 167 -11.78 -6.88 4.00
CA GLY A 167 -12.36 -6.48 2.73
C GLY A 167 -12.25 -7.56 1.66
N LEU A 168 -11.10 -8.23 1.59
CA LEU A 168 -10.88 -9.35 0.66
C LEU A 168 -11.78 -10.54 0.98
N GLU A 169 -11.90 -10.96 2.24
CA GLU A 169 -12.81 -12.02 2.66
C GLU A 169 -14.27 -11.72 2.28
N LYS A 170 -14.71 -10.45 2.41
CA LYS A 170 -16.03 -10.01 1.97
C LYS A 170 -16.22 -10.16 0.46
N VAL A 171 -15.27 -9.65 -0.31
CA VAL A 171 -15.33 -9.70 -1.78
C VAL A 171 -15.25 -11.14 -2.29
N GLU A 172 -14.38 -11.99 -1.75
CA GLU A 172 -14.25 -13.41 -2.08
C GLU A 172 -15.53 -14.19 -1.76
N SER A 173 -16.25 -13.81 -0.69
CA SER A 173 -17.56 -14.38 -0.37
C SER A 173 -18.69 -13.90 -1.31
N GLY A 174 -18.39 -13.04 -2.27
CA GLY A 174 -19.33 -12.46 -3.23
C GLY A 174 -20.08 -11.22 -2.73
N ALA A 175 -19.67 -10.62 -1.62
CA ALA A 175 -20.28 -9.39 -1.15
C ALA A 175 -19.92 -8.21 -2.07
N PRO A 176 -20.88 -7.35 -2.44
CA PRO A 176 -20.61 -6.17 -3.26
C PRO A 176 -19.84 -5.10 -2.46
N ILE A 177 -19.01 -4.34 -3.16
CA ILE A 177 -18.38 -3.14 -2.59
C ILE A 177 -19.44 -2.05 -2.52
N THR A 178 -19.89 -1.74 -1.30
CA THR A 178 -20.93 -0.75 -1.00
C THR A 178 -20.39 0.39 -0.17
N LEU A 179 -21.11 1.51 -0.12
CA LEU A 179 -20.77 2.62 0.79
C LEU A 179 -20.73 2.16 2.26
N SER A 180 -21.57 1.19 2.64
CA SER A 180 -21.54 0.62 3.99
C SER A 180 -20.22 -0.09 4.26
N LEU A 181 -19.74 -0.92 3.31
CA LEU A 181 -18.45 -1.58 3.44
C LEU A 181 -17.29 -0.56 3.45
N ILE A 182 -17.33 0.45 2.60
CA ILE A 182 -16.32 1.53 2.56
C ILE A 182 -16.22 2.24 3.92
N LYS A 183 -17.36 2.57 4.54
CA LYS A 183 -17.41 3.19 5.88
C LYS A 183 -16.92 2.27 6.98
N GLU A 184 -17.24 0.98 6.90
CA GLU A 184 -16.76 -0.04 7.83
C GLU A 184 -15.23 -0.20 7.76
N LEU A 185 -14.68 -0.31 6.55
CA LEU A 185 -13.23 -0.37 6.32
C LEU A 185 -12.52 0.89 6.83
N HIS A 186 -13.12 2.07 6.61
CA HIS A 186 -12.60 3.32 7.15
C HIS A 186 -12.55 3.29 8.69
N SER A 187 -13.59 2.75 9.35
CA SER A 187 -13.60 2.62 10.80
C SER A 187 -12.46 1.74 11.31
N MET A 188 -12.17 0.64 10.61
CA MET A 188 -11.06 -0.26 10.94
C MET A 188 -9.70 0.42 10.74
N LEU A 189 -9.52 1.17 9.65
CA LEU A 189 -8.27 1.90 9.37
C LEU A 189 -7.91 2.91 10.47
N LEU A 190 -8.89 3.52 11.12
CA LEU A 190 -8.69 4.57 12.12
C LEU A 190 -8.90 4.09 13.56
N GLU A 191 -9.01 2.78 13.82
CA GLU A 191 -9.15 2.24 15.15
C GLU A 191 -7.91 2.58 16.02
N ASP A 192 -8.13 3.31 17.12
CA ASP A 192 -7.10 3.74 18.09
C ASP A 192 -5.96 4.62 17.55
N VAL A 193 -6.07 5.14 16.31
CA VAL A 193 -5.05 6.04 15.71
C VAL A 193 -5.60 7.42 15.35
N ARG A 194 -6.91 7.63 15.50
CA ARG A 194 -7.59 8.87 15.14
C ARG A 194 -7.10 10.08 15.95
N ASN A 195 -7.18 11.25 15.34
CA ASN A 195 -7.04 12.51 16.07
C ASN A 195 -8.34 12.88 16.79
N GLU A 196 -8.24 13.66 17.86
CA GLU A 196 -9.41 14.11 18.62
C GLU A 196 -10.36 14.95 17.71
N GLY A 197 -11.63 14.52 17.65
CA GLY A 197 -12.68 15.17 16.85
C GLY A 197 -12.78 14.69 15.39
N ASP A 198 -12.06 13.65 14.94
CA ASP A 198 -12.28 13.04 13.64
C ASP A 198 -13.57 12.20 13.62
N VAL A 199 -14.31 12.31 12.51
CA VAL A 199 -15.49 11.48 12.24
C VAL A 199 -14.99 10.16 11.67
N VAL A 200 -15.20 9.06 12.40
CA VAL A 200 -14.77 7.72 12.00
C VAL A 200 -15.96 6.93 11.45
N GLY A 201 -15.78 6.31 10.29
CA GLY A 201 -16.81 5.50 9.68
C GLY A 201 -17.95 6.30 9.03
N ASP A 202 -17.83 7.63 8.96
CA ASP A 202 -18.82 8.46 8.27
C ASP A 202 -18.14 9.59 7.47
N PHE A 203 -18.86 10.14 6.49
CA PHE A 203 -18.33 11.21 5.67
C PHE A 203 -18.12 12.49 6.49
N ARG A 204 -17.10 13.25 6.12
CA ARG A 204 -16.79 14.54 6.76
C ARG A 204 -17.95 15.53 6.64
N ASP A 205 -18.13 16.35 7.65
CA ASP A 205 -19.10 17.43 7.74
C ASP A 205 -18.48 18.83 7.60
N HIS A 206 -17.18 18.88 7.26
CA HIS A 206 -16.40 20.11 7.11
C HIS A 206 -15.52 20.09 5.86
N MET A 207 -15.05 21.28 5.46
CA MET A 207 -14.11 21.43 4.35
C MET A 207 -12.71 20.96 4.75
N VAL A 208 -12.03 20.31 3.81
CA VAL A 208 -10.63 19.91 3.94
C VAL A 208 -9.80 20.54 2.83
N HIS A 209 -8.49 20.63 3.05
CA HIS A 209 -7.56 21.21 2.09
C HIS A 209 -6.37 20.25 1.96
N LEU A 210 -6.10 19.79 0.75
CA LEU A 210 -4.99 18.91 0.47
C LEU A 210 -3.77 19.74 0.06
N THR A 211 -2.72 19.66 0.87
CA THR A 211 -1.47 20.38 0.58
C THR A 211 -0.71 19.66 -0.52
N SER A 212 -0.19 20.43 -1.49
CA SER A 212 0.71 19.87 -2.50
C SER A 212 2.08 19.53 -1.88
N PRO A 213 2.73 18.42 -2.30
CA PRO A 213 4.13 18.16 -1.97
C PRO A 213 5.09 19.21 -2.56
N GLN A 214 4.68 19.96 -3.57
CA GLN A 214 5.45 21.05 -4.16
C GLN A 214 5.24 22.36 -3.40
N GLN A 215 6.35 22.98 -2.99
CA GLN A 215 6.31 24.30 -2.33
C GLN A 215 5.74 25.37 -3.28
N GLY A 216 4.78 26.15 -2.76
CA GLY A 216 4.20 27.28 -3.49
C GLY A 216 3.02 26.93 -4.41
N GLN A 217 2.66 25.68 -4.53
CA GLN A 217 1.45 25.27 -5.25
C GLN A 217 0.22 25.49 -4.35
N ARG A 218 -0.89 25.97 -4.94
CA ARG A 218 -2.14 26.13 -4.18
C ARG A 218 -2.64 24.79 -3.64
N PRO A 219 -3.28 24.79 -2.45
CA PRO A 219 -3.92 23.57 -1.95
C PRO A 219 -5.03 23.13 -2.92
N PHE A 220 -5.21 21.82 -3.07
CA PHE A 220 -6.39 21.27 -3.71
C PHE A 220 -7.52 21.22 -2.68
N VAL A 221 -8.68 21.74 -3.04
CA VAL A 221 -9.86 21.77 -2.16
C VAL A 221 -10.92 20.84 -2.72
N PRO A 222 -11.18 19.70 -2.10
CA PRO A 222 -12.22 18.76 -2.49
C PRO A 222 -13.63 19.33 -2.37
N PRO A 223 -14.68 18.64 -2.89
CA PRO A 223 -16.07 19.08 -2.83
C PRO A 223 -16.55 19.42 -1.42
N THR A 224 -17.61 20.23 -1.35
CA THR A 224 -18.25 20.54 -0.06
C THR A 224 -18.93 19.29 0.55
N PRO A 225 -19.12 19.23 1.88
CA PRO A 225 -19.78 18.11 2.54
C PRO A 225 -21.17 17.77 1.96
N GLU A 226 -21.91 18.77 1.53
CA GLU A 226 -23.27 18.62 0.97
C GLU A 226 -23.27 17.80 -0.32
N GLY A 227 -22.19 17.89 -1.12
CA GLY A 227 -22.05 17.17 -2.39
C GLY A 227 -21.61 15.71 -2.23
N LEU A 228 -20.99 15.34 -1.08
CA LEU A 228 -20.32 14.05 -0.91
C LEU A 228 -21.25 12.85 -1.12
N THR A 229 -22.44 12.89 -0.55
CA THR A 229 -23.38 11.76 -0.62
C THR A 229 -23.73 11.42 -2.07
N GLY A 230 -23.99 12.41 -2.90
CA GLY A 230 -24.31 12.22 -4.33
C GLY A 230 -23.15 11.64 -5.11
N LEU A 231 -21.94 12.20 -4.92
CA LEU A 231 -20.72 11.74 -5.57
C LEU A 231 -20.36 10.31 -5.15
N MET A 232 -20.45 9.99 -3.86
CA MET A 232 -20.14 8.65 -3.38
C MET A 232 -21.17 7.59 -3.82
N HIS A 233 -22.46 7.94 -3.97
CA HIS A 233 -23.43 7.04 -4.58
C HIS A 233 -23.15 6.80 -6.07
N SER A 234 -22.65 7.80 -6.80
CA SER A 234 -22.21 7.58 -8.18
C SER A 234 -21.03 6.61 -8.28
N LEU A 235 -20.06 6.72 -7.36
CA LEU A 235 -18.95 5.78 -7.25
C LEU A 235 -19.44 4.35 -6.95
N GLU A 236 -20.30 4.17 -5.95
CA GLU A 236 -20.91 2.88 -5.63
C GLU A 236 -21.61 2.26 -6.84
N SER A 237 -22.43 3.05 -7.52
CA SER A 237 -23.16 2.62 -8.73
C SER A 237 -22.20 2.20 -9.85
N TYR A 238 -21.13 2.97 -10.08
CA TYR A 238 -20.09 2.66 -11.06
C TYR A 238 -19.41 1.32 -10.77
N ILE A 239 -19.00 1.09 -9.53
CA ILE A 239 -18.38 -0.16 -9.09
C ILE A 239 -19.34 -1.34 -9.30
N GLN A 240 -20.61 -1.19 -8.89
CA GLN A 240 -21.62 -2.27 -8.96
C GLN A 240 -22.07 -2.58 -10.38
N MET A 241 -22.15 -1.58 -11.26
CA MET A 241 -22.45 -1.79 -12.69
C MET A 241 -21.30 -2.46 -13.45
N GLY A 242 -20.13 -2.53 -12.86
CA GLY A 242 -18.99 -3.25 -13.41
C GLY A 242 -17.97 -2.36 -14.13
N GLY A 243 -18.09 -1.04 -14.01
CA GLY A 243 -17.25 -0.10 -14.73
C GLY A 243 -17.69 0.10 -16.20
N GLN A 244 -16.88 0.82 -16.96
CA GLN A 244 -17.12 1.10 -18.39
C GLN A 244 -16.00 0.60 -19.29
N TYR A 245 -14.82 0.35 -18.72
CA TYR A 245 -13.61 0.02 -19.44
C TYR A 245 -13.07 -1.35 -18.99
N HIS A 246 -11.87 -1.64 -19.43
CA HIS A 246 -11.12 -2.75 -18.88
C HIS A 246 -10.92 -2.56 -17.35
N PRO A 247 -11.07 -3.59 -16.50
CA PRO A 247 -11.01 -3.44 -15.04
C PRO A 247 -9.77 -2.73 -14.49
N LEU A 248 -8.63 -2.84 -15.16
CA LEU A 248 -7.40 -2.11 -14.78
C LEU A 248 -7.55 -0.60 -14.99
N ILE A 249 -8.27 -0.17 -16.03
CA ILE A 249 -8.59 1.24 -16.29
C ILE A 249 -9.64 1.73 -15.28
N ASP A 250 -10.70 0.95 -15.06
CA ASP A 250 -11.73 1.30 -14.09
C ASP A 250 -11.16 1.44 -12.67
N ALA A 251 -10.20 0.60 -12.28
CA ALA A 251 -9.50 0.72 -11.00
C ALA A 251 -8.78 2.07 -10.87
N ALA A 252 -8.14 2.55 -11.93
CA ALA A 252 -7.48 3.85 -11.95
C ALA A 252 -8.49 5.02 -11.86
N ILE A 253 -9.64 4.90 -12.54
CA ILE A 253 -10.73 5.89 -12.49
C ILE A 253 -11.36 5.93 -11.09
N ILE A 254 -11.67 4.78 -10.50
CA ILE A 254 -12.23 4.64 -9.16
C ILE A 254 -11.30 5.28 -8.13
N HIS A 255 -10.00 4.97 -8.23
CA HIS A 255 -9.01 5.51 -7.31
C HIS A 255 -8.88 7.04 -7.43
N TYR A 256 -8.71 7.56 -8.66
CA TYR A 256 -8.69 9.00 -8.91
C TYR A 256 -9.94 9.69 -8.36
N PHE A 257 -11.11 9.15 -8.66
CA PHE A 257 -12.38 9.76 -8.24
C PHE A 257 -12.50 9.78 -6.71
N PHE A 258 -12.17 8.67 -6.04
CA PHE A 258 -12.21 8.58 -4.57
C PHE A 258 -11.28 9.59 -3.90
N GLU A 259 -10.02 9.68 -4.38
CA GLU A 259 -9.04 10.64 -3.86
C GLU A 259 -9.46 12.09 -4.11
N THR A 260 -10.05 12.39 -5.27
CA THR A 260 -10.54 13.72 -5.63
C THR A 260 -11.74 14.14 -4.79
N VAL A 261 -12.70 13.25 -4.54
CA VAL A 261 -13.85 13.50 -3.66
C VAL A 261 -13.43 13.64 -2.21
N HIS A 262 -12.46 12.87 -1.79
CA HIS A 262 -11.87 12.89 -0.44
C HIS A 262 -12.92 12.89 0.67
N PRO A 263 -13.75 11.82 0.75
CA PRO A 263 -15.00 11.86 1.49
C PRO A 263 -14.83 11.86 3.02
N PHE A 264 -13.67 11.54 3.57
CA PHE A 264 -13.43 11.45 5.00
C PHE A 264 -12.50 12.55 5.51
N SER A 265 -12.46 12.73 6.82
CA SER A 265 -11.57 13.72 7.47
C SER A 265 -10.10 13.29 7.49
N ASP A 266 -9.83 11.97 7.51
CA ASP A 266 -8.50 11.34 7.48
C ASP A 266 -8.63 9.95 6.85
N GLY A 267 -7.52 9.30 6.50
CA GLY A 267 -7.49 7.92 6.02
C GLY A 267 -7.93 7.70 4.57
N ASN A 268 -8.24 8.75 3.80
CA ASN A 268 -8.69 8.61 2.41
C ASN A 268 -7.65 7.89 1.56
N GLY A 269 -6.38 8.32 1.58
CA GLY A 269 -5.33 7.70 0.77
C GLY A 269 -5.16 6.21 1.05
N ARG A 270 -5.16 5.81 2.32
CA ARG A 270 -5.11 4.39 2.72
C ARG A 270 -6.31 3.61 2.19
N LEU A 271 -7.51 4.16 2.37
CA LEU A 271 -8.74 3.53 1.90
C LEU A 271 -8.84 3.50 0.37
N GLY A 272 -8.44 4.57 -0.32
CA GLY A 272 -8.41 4.63 -1.79
C GLY A 272 -7.49 3.57 -2.40
N ARG A 273 -6.29 3.34 -1.82
CA ARG A 273 -5.37 2.28 -2.27
C ARG A 273 -5.91 0.89 -1.96
N LEU A 274 -6.55 0.70 -0.81
CA LEU A 274 -7.24 -0.55 -0.46
C LEU A 274 -8.37 -0.86 -1.45
N LEU A 275 -9.15 0.13 -1.89
CA LEU A 275 -10.22 -0.03 -2.86
C LEU A 275 -9.73 -0.47 -4.25
N ILE A 276 -8.50 -0.12 -4.66
CA ILE A 276 -7.89 -0.66 -5.90
C ILE A 276 -7.86 -2.19 -5.83
N ILE A 277 -7.32 -2.72 -4.73
CA ILE A 277 -7.13 -4.16 -4.54
C ILE A 277 -8.48 -4.87 -4.48
N LEU A 278 -9.42 -4.34 -3.70
CA LEU A 278 -10.76 -4.92 -3.58
C LEU A 278 -11.52 -4.92 -4.91
N TYR A 279 -11.41 -3.84 -5.68
CA TYR A 279 -12.06 -3.76 -6.98
C TYR A 279 -11.50 -4.80 -7.94
N LEU A 280 -10.18 -4.91 -8.06
CA LEU A 280 -9.54 -5.89 -8.94
C LEU A 280 -9.86 -7.34 -8.50
N ALA A 281 -9.87 -7.62 -7.20
CA ALA A 281 -10.29 -8.90 -6.66
C ALA A 281 -11.76 -9.22 -7.02
N SER A 282 -12.67 -8.24 -6.88
CA SER A 282 -14.09 -8.38 -7.25
C SER A 282 -14.33 -8.69 -8.73
N LYS A 283 -13.36 -8.37 -9.59
CA LYS A 283 -13.40 -8.66 -11.03
C LYS A 283 -12.68 -9.96 -11.41
N GLY A 284 -12.17 -10.70 -10.44
CA GLY A 284 -11.41 -11.93 -10.69
C GLY A 284 -10.05 -11.70 -11.36
N TYR A 285 -9.54 -10.46 -11.30
CA TYR A 285 -8.18 -10.14 -11.78
C TYR A 285 -7.09 -10.57 -10.80
N LEU A 286 -7.47 -10.86 -9.57
CA LEU A 286 -6.61 -11.32 -8.52
C LEU A 286 -7.34 -12.46 -7.79
N GLU A 287 -7.07 -13.72 -8.17
CA GLU A 287 -7.55 -14.88 -7.39
C GLU A 287 -6.93 -14.88 -5.99
N SER A 288 -5.71 -14.37 -5.91
CA SER A 288 -5.06 -13.99 -4.65
C SER A 288 -4.35 -12.66 -4.89
N PRO A 289 -4.52 -11.65 -4.04
CA PRO A 289 -3.96 -10.33 -4.26
C PRO A 289 -2.45 -10.32 -4.03
N TYR A 290 -1.70 -10.67 -5.07
CA TYR A 290 -0.23 -10.62 -5.08
C TYR A 290 0.32 -9.31 -5.64
N ILE A 291 -0.55 -8.31 -5.93
CA ILE A 291 -0.16 -7.04 -6.54
C ILE A 291 -0.57 -5.90 -5.64
N TYR A 292 0.41 -5.17 -5.19
CA TYR A 292 0.26 -4.10 -4.24
C TYR A 292 0.88 -2.81 -4.76
N PRO A 293 0.06 -1.86 -5.20
CA PRO A 293 0.56 -0.66 -5.89
C PRO A 293 1.29 0.33 -4.97
N SER A 294 1.08 0.26 -3.64
CA SER A 294 1.59 1.28 -2.72
C SER A 294 3.11 1.40 -2.74
N ALA A 295 3.85 0.31 -2.93
CA ALA A 295 5.31 0.39 -3.04
C ALA A 295 5.78 1.22 -4.25
N TYR A 296 5.08 1.13 -5.37
CA TYR A 296 5.35 1.97 -6.53
C TYR A 296 4.93 3.42 -6.28
N PHE A 297 3.73 3.64 -5.77
CA PHE A 297 3.22 4.99 -5.48
C PHE A 297 4.05 5.71 -4.42
N ASN A 298 4.53 5.00 -3.39
CA ASN A 298 5.41 5.58 -2.38
C ASN A 298 6.75 6.04 -2.98
N ARG A 299 7.35 5.19 -3.82
CA ARG A 299 8.62 5.52 -4.51
C ARG A 299 8.47 6.73 -5.43
N HIS A 300 7.30 6.91 -6.05
CA HIS A 300 6.97 7.98 -6.99
C HIS A 300 5.94 8.97 -6.43
N LYS A 301 5.95 9.21 -5.10
CA LYS A 301 4.90 9.94 -4.38
C LYS A 301 4.56 11.31 -4.99
N VAL A 302 5.57 12.08 -5.36
CA VAL A 302 5.36 13.42 -5.95
C VAL A 302 4.64 13.28 -7.30
N GLU A 303 5.13 12.42 -8.18
CA GLU A 303 4.52 12.18 -9.50
C GLU A 303 3.09 11.62 -9.37
N TYR A 304 2.85 10.69 -8.45
CA TYR A 304 1.55 10.13 -8.14
C TYR A 304 0.49 11.21 -7.87
N VAL A 305 0.81 12.16 -7.00
CA VAL A 305 -0.08 13.27 -6.66
C VAL A 305 -0.27 14.24 -7.83
N GLU A 306 0.81 14.56 -8.54
CA GLU A 306 0.78 15.47 -9.69
C GLU A 306 -0.03 14.89 -10.85
N ARG A 307 0.08 13.58 -11.12
CA ARG A 307 -0.71 12.93 -12.17
C ARG A 307 -2.21 12.97 -11.88
N MET A 308 -2.62 12.69 -10.63
CA MET A 308 -4.04 12.83 -10.25
C MET A 308 -4.53 14.27 -10.36
N ARG A 309 -3.71 15.24 -9.93
CA ARG A 309 -4.05 16.65 -10.04
C ARG A 309 -4.18 17.10 -11.50
N ALA A 310 -3.29 16.65 -12.38
CA ALA A 310 -3.34 16.96 -13.81
C ALA A 310 -4.59 16.40 -14.50
N VAL A 311 -5.15 15.28 -14.01
CA VAL A 311 -6.48 14.84 -14.46
C VAL A 311 -7.54 15.88 -14.14
N SER A 312 -7.55 16.41 -12.91
CA SER A 312 -8.53 17.40 -12.48
C SER A 312 -8.37 18.75 -13.21
N GLU A 313 -7.15 19.21 -13.45
CA GLU A 313 -6.85 20.56 -13.96
C GLU A 313 -6.70 20.60 -15.47
N ASP A 314 -6.14 19.54 -16.09
CA ASP A 314 -5.78 19.49 -17.50
C ASP A 314 -6.54 18.42 -18.29
N GLY A 315 -7.29 17.54 -17.62
CA GLY A 315 -7.90 16.35 -18.25
C GLY A 315 -6.86 15.32 -18.72
N ALA A 316 -5.68 15.27 -18.06
CA ALA A 316 -4.53 14.46 -18.44
C ALA A 316 -4.72 12.97 -18.06
N TRP A 317 -5.79 12.36 -18.57
CA TRP A 317 -6.15 10.98 -18.25
C TRP A 317 -5.13 9.95 -18.74
N ASP A 318 -4.62 10.10 -19.96
CA ASP A 318 -3.72 9.10 -20.55
C ASP A 318 -2.42 8.98 -19.75
N GLU A 319 -1.86 10.09 -19.29
CA GLU A 319 -0.66 10.14 -18.44
C GLU A 319 -0.90 9.51 -17.07
N TRP A 320 -2.07 9.76 -16.46
CA TRP A 320 -2.47 9.12 -15.22
C TRP A 320 -2.64 7.62 -15.38
N LEU A 321 -3.36 7.19 -16.40
CA LEU A 321 -3.61 5.77 -16.66
C LEU A 321 -2.31 5.01 -16.92
N ARG A 322 -1.38 5.59 -17.68
CA ARG A 322 -0.05 4.98 -17.90
C ARG A 322 0.73 4.87 -16.62
N PHE A 323 0.78 5.91 -15.80
CA PHE A 323 1.44 5.88 -14.49
C PHE A 323 0.88 4.78 -13.59
N PHE A 324 -0.45 4.70 -13.50
CA PHE A 324 -1.14 3.72 -12.68
C PHE A 324 -0.89 2.27 -13.16
N LEU A 325 -1.04 2.05 -14.45
CA LEU A 325 -0.80 0.73 -15.07
C LEU A 325 0.67 0.30 -14.94
N GLU A 326 1.62 1.20 -15.14
CA GLU A 326 3.04 0.93 -14.92
C GLU A 326 3.32 0.51 -13.48
N GLY A 327 2.65 1.15 -12.51
CA GLY A 327 2.70 0.75 -11.11
C GLY A 327 2.23 -0.68 -10.91
N LEU A 328 1.05 -1.05 -11.41
CA LEU A 328 0.52 -2.41 -11.31
C LEU A 328 1.42 -3.43 -12.04
N ARG A 329 1.87 -3.12 -13.24
CA ARG A 329 2.76 -3.98 -14.05
C ARG A 329 4.07 -4.26 -13.31
N SER A 330 4.71 -3.20 -12.82
CA SER A 330 5.97 -3.29 -12.09
C SER A 330 5.82 -4.14 -10.81
N GLN A 331 4.72 -3.97 -10.08
CA GLN A 331 4.47 -4.78 -8.88
C GLN A 331 4.15 -6.24 -9.21
N ALA A 332 3.47 -6.51 -10.32
CA ALA A 332 3.27 -7.88 -10.80
C ALA A 332 4.59 -8.57 -11.15
N GLU A 333 5.51 -7.87 -11.85
CA GLU A 333 6.83 -8.40 -12.17
C GLU A 333 7.65 -8.70 -10.91
N ILE A 334 7.64 -7.79 -9.93
CA ILE A 334 8.33 -7.99 -8.64
C ILE A 334 7.74 -9.20 -7.89
N SER A 335 6.42 -9.32 -7.82
CA SER A 335 5.75 -10.43 -7.14
C SER A 335 6.03 -11.77 -7.84
N TYR A 336 6.08 -11.78 -9.17
CA TYR A 336 6.49 -12.96 -9.92
C TYR A 336 7.92 -13.40 -9.61
N ASP A 337 8.87 -12.46 -9.63
CA ASP A 337 10.28 -12.73 -9.31
C ASP A 337 10.44 -13.24 -7.87
N ARG A 338 9.79 -12.59 -6.91
CA ARG A 338 9.77 -13.02 -5.50
C ARG A 338 9.26 -14.45 -5.35
N THR A 339 8.12 -14.76 -5.95
CA THR A 339 7.51 -16.10 -5.90
C THR A 339 8.44 -17.15 -6.51
N HIS A 340 9.06 -16.83 -7.64
CA HIS A 340 10.00 -17.72 -8.29
C HIS A 340 11.24 -17.99 -7.43
N ARG A 341 11.84 -16.94 -6.86
CA ARG A 341 13.01 -17.04 -5.97
C ARG A 341 12.70 -17.83 -4.69
N LEU A 342 11.52 -17.60 -4.08
CA LEU A 342 11.09 -18.37 -2.91
C LEU A 342 10.90 -19.85 -3.25
N ARG A 343 10.31 -20.17 -4.41
CA ARG A 343 10.19 -21.55 -4.88
C ARG A 343 11.54 -22.22 -5.08
N ASP A 344 12.50 -21.52 -5.68
CA ASP A 344 13.86 -22.04 -5.87
C ASP A 344 14.57 -22.23 -4.52
N LEU A 345 14.36 -21.32 -3.56
CA LEU A 345 14.86 -21.43 -2.18
C LEU A 345 14.26 -22.66 -1.48
N GLN A 346 12.95 -22.89 -1.59
CA GLN A 346 12.28 -24.07 -1.07
C GLN A 346 12.94 -25.35 -1.60
N GLY A 347 13.08 -25.46 -2.92
CA GLY A 347 13.68 -26.64 -3.56
C GLY A 347 15.15 -26.84 -3.16
N ARG A 348 15.89 -25.78 -2.84
CA ARG A 348 17.23 -25.86 -2.29
C ARG A 348 17.22 -26.37 -0.85
N TYR A 349 16.40 -25.83 0.03
CA TYR A 349 16.27 -26.28 1.42
C TYR A 349 15.80 -27.73 1.51
N GLU A 350 14.90 -28.18 0.64
CA GLU A 350 14.50 -29.60 0.58
C GLU A 350 15.65 -30.55 0.26
N LYS A 351 16.63 -30.12 -0.53
CA LYS A 351 17.82 -30.91 -0.88
C LYS A 351 18.90 -30.84 0.20
N GLU A 352 19.21 -29.64 0.68
CA GLU A 352 20.27 -29.40 1.66
C GLU A 352 19.92 -30.00 3.03
N TYR A 353 18.65 -29.86 3.45
CA TYR A 353 18.10 -30.36 4.69
C TYR A 353 17.25 -31.62 4.50
N SER A 354 17.71 -32.55 3.65
CA SER A 354 17.00 -33.80 3.35
C SER A 354 17.08 -34.86 4.44
N GLY A 355 17.79 -34.60 5.53
CA GLY A 355 17.92 -35.49 6.66
C GLY A 355 16.67 -35.62 7.52
N SER A 356 16.79 -36.30 8.64
CA SER A 356 15.69 -36.56 9.58
C SER A 356 15.89 -35.89 10.94
N THR A 357 16.80 -34.93 11.05
CA THR A 357 16.99 -34.16 12.29
C THR A 357 15.90 -33.12 12.45
N ASN A 358 15.71 -32.59 13.66
CA ASN A 358 14.79 -31.49 13.90
C ASN A 358 15.23 -30.21 13.18
N THR A 359 16.55 -30.02 13.01
CA THR A 359 17.12 -28.90 12.24
C THR A 359 16.72 -29.02 10.77
N ASP A 360 16.85 -30.20 10.15
CA ASP A 360 16.39 -30.44 8.78
C ASP A 360 14.88 -30.19 8.63
N ALA A 361 14.09 -30.68 9.58
CA ALA A 361 12.65 -30.52 9.56
C ALA A 361 12.22 -29.05 9.60
N PHE A 362 12.83 -28.24 10.46
CA PHE A 362 12.49 -26.83 10.59
C PHE A 362 13.07 -25.99 9.44
N ALA A 363 14.26 -26.28 8.96
CA ALA A 363 14.82 -25.58 7.80
C ALA A 363 13.87 -25.61 6.57
N ARG A 364 13.23 -26.75 6.31
CA ARG A 364 12.21 -26.89 5.26
C ARG A 364 10.93 -26.11 5.53
N GLN A 365 10.68 -25.72 6.78
CA GLN A 365 9.50 -24.92 7.17
C GLN A 365 9.79 -23.41 7.30
N LEU A 366 11.04 -22.97 7.09
CA LEU A 366 11.42 -21.56 7.23
C LEU A 366 10.64 -20.61 6.30
N LEU A 367 10.17 -21.10 5.15
CA LEU A 367 9.31 -20.32 4.28
C LEU A 367 7.91 -20.11 4.88
N GLN A 368 7.46 -21.00 5.76
CA GLN A 368 6.17 -20.91 6.46
C GLN A 368 6.28 -20.10 7.75
N TYR A 369 7.47 -20.11 8.39
CA TYR A 369 7.75 -19.42 9.65
C TYR A 369 9.02 -18.59 9.52
N PRO A 370 8.99 -17.52 8.68
CA PRO A 370 10.21 -16.75 8.40
C PRO A 370 10.68 -15.87 9.55
N TYR A 371 9.81 -15.63 10.54
CA TYR A 371 10.10 -14.88 11.77
C TYR A 371 9.56 -15.67 12.98
N PHE A 372 10.40 -15.92 13.99
CA PHE A 372 10.04 -16.79 15.08
C PHE A 372 10.91 -16.58 16.31
N THR A 373 10.50 -17.19 17.45
CA THR A 373 11.29 -17.32 18.67
C THR A 373 11.63 -18.80 18.94
N ALA A 374 12.63 -19.07 19.77
CA ALA A 374 12.92 -20.46 20.16
C ALA A 374 11.74 -21.18 20.87
N PRO A 375 10.87 -20.51 21.67
CA PRO A 375 9.63 -21.10 22.16
C PRO A 375 8.67 -21.55 21.05
N ASP A 376 8.57 -20.83 19.93
CA ASP A 376 7.64 -21.19 18.84
C ASP A 376 8.06 -22.53 18.21
N LEU A 377 9.35 -22.84 18.15
CA LEU A 377 9.85 -24.14 17.65
C LEU A 377 9.41 -25.31 18.54
N VAL A 378 9.18 -25.07 19.83
CA VAL A 378 8.64 -26.11 20.72
C VAL A 378 7.26 -26.57 20.24
N GLU A 379 6.43 -25.61 19.79
CA GLU A 379 5.09 -25.89 19.27
C GLU A 379 5.16 -26.42 17.84
N TYR A 380 5.93 -25.81 16.95
CA TYR A 380 6.02 -26.19 15.53
C TYR A 380 6.58 -27.60 15.31
N LEU A 381 7.54 -28.03 16.14
CA LEU A 381 8.22 -29.32 16.00
C LEU A 381 7.79 -30.36 17.04
N ASP A 382 6.96 -29.99 18.01
CA ASP A 382 6.61 -30.82 19.19
C ASP A 382 7.85 -31.36 19.91
N VAL A 383 8.79 -30.46 20.25
CA VAL A 383 10.07 -30.81 20.84
C VAL A 383 10.30 -30.16 22.21
N SER A 384 11.30 -30.63 22.94
CA SER A 384 11.74 -30.01 24.20
C SER A 384 12.40 -28.64 23.94
N ARG A 385 12.32 -27.72 24.90
CA ARG A 385 13.03 -26.42 24.84
C ARG A 385 14.51 -26.58 24.52
N ARG A 386 15.18 -27.57 25.10
CA ARG A 386 16.59 -27.83 24.82
C ARG A 386 16.83 -28.18 23.36
N THR A 387 15.94 -28.95 22.76
CA THR A 387 16.01 -29.31 21.34
C THR A 387 15.77 -28.09 20.46
N ALA A 388 14.77 -27.27 20.79
CA ALA A 388 14.48 -26.05 20.07
C ALA A 388 15.70 -25.08 20.03
N TYR A 389 16.33 -24.83 21.17
CA TYR A 389 17.56 -24.02 21.21
C TYR A 389 18.70 -24.60 20.38
N LYS A 390 18.84 -25.95 20.37
CA LYS A 390 19.84 -26.59 19.52
C LYS A 390 19.54 -26.38 18.03
N VAL A 391 18.27 -26.46 17.60
CA VAL A 391 17.89 -26.18 16.23
C VAL A 391 18.23 -24.74 15.85
N VAL A 392 17.96 -23.77 16.74
CA VAL A 392 18.33 -22.37 16.53
C VAL A 392 19.85 -22.23 16.39
N ASP A 393 20.64 -22.79 17.33
CA ASP A 393 22.13 -22.72 17.31
C ASP A 393 22.69 -23.32 16.00
N ASP A 394 22.13 -24.44 15.54
CA ASP A 394 22.56 -25.11 14.30
C ASP A 394 22.26 -24.19 13.08
N LEU A 395 21.03 -23.66 12.93
CA LEU A 395 20.64 -22.83 11.80
C LEU A 395 21.30 -21.45 11.81
N GLU A 396 21.54 -20.85 12.98
CA GLU A 396 22.30 -19.60 13.10
C GLU A 396 23.79 -19.83 12.71
N SER A 397 24.37 -20.97 13.09
CA SER A 397 25.73 -21.34 12.68
C SER A 397 25.83 -21.56 11.17
N ASP A 398 24.79 -22.10 10.54
CA ASP A 398 24.73 -22.28 9.09
C ASP A 398 24.46 -20.95 8.34
N GLY A 399 24.14 -19.86 9.07
CA GLY A 399 23.82 -18.54 8.49
C GLY A 399 22.45 -18.47 7.80
N VAL A 400 21.59 -19.44 8.04
CA VAL A 400 20.24 -19.50 7.46
C VAL A 400 19.26 -18.58 8.19
N ILE A 401 19.50 -18.39 9.49
CA ILE A 401 18.76 -17.45 10.33
C ILE A 401 19.71 -16.48 11.02
N GLU A 402 19.18 -15.32 11.41
CA GLU A 402 19.90 -14.35 12.24
C GLU A 402 19.04 -13.84 13.40
N GLU A 403 19.67 -13.55 14.52
CA GLU A 403 19.05 -12.92 15.69
C GLU A 403 18.90 -11.42 15.45
N VAL A 404 17.68 -10.86 15.72
CA VAL A 404 17.35 -9.47 15.35
C VAL A 404 17.12 -8.53 16.53
N THR A 405 17.10 -9.03 17.78
CA THR A 405 16.70 -8.22 18.95
C THR A 405 17.86 -7.71 19.80
N GLY A 406 19.04 -8.34 19.72
CA GLY A 406 20.18 -8.05 20.59
C GLY A 406 19.92 -8.32 22.08
N LYS A 407 18.89 -9.10 22.43
CA LYS A 407 18.49 -9.39 23.81
C LYS A 407 19.18 -10.64 24.35
N GLU A 408 19.45 -10.66 25.67
CA GLU A 408 19.92 -11.89 26.31
C GLU A 408 18.81 -12.95 26.45
N ARG A 409 17.55 -12.52 26.55
CA ARG A 409 16.36 -13.40 26.71
C ARG A 409 15.24 -12.92 25.78
N GLY A 410 14.46 -13.88 25.29
CA GLY A 410 13.38 -13.59 24.34
C GLY A 410 13.94 -13.12 23.01
N LYS A 411 14.99 -13.79 22.53
CA LYS A 411 15.57 -13.56 21.21
C LYS A 411 14.57 -13.90 20.12
N GLU A 412 14.54 -13.08 19.10
CA GLU A 412 13.73 -13.25 17.91
C GLU A 412 14.67 -13.49 16.73
N TYR A 413 14.27 -14.36 15.82
CA TYR A 413 15.08 -14.78 14.68
C TYR A 413 14.32 -14.60 13.39
N LYS A 414 15.03 -14.25 12.32
CA LYS A 414 14.47 -14.21 10.97
C LYS A 414 15.24 -15.13 10.02
N ALA A 415 14.54 -15.70 9.05
CA ALA A 415 15.12 -16.44 7.94
C ALA A 415 15.75 -15.44 6.95
N VAL A 416 17.09 -15.38 6.88
CA VAL A 416 17.84 -14.34 6.16
C VAL A 416 17.41 -14.26 4.71
N GLU A 417 17.54 -15.36 3.96
CA GLU A 417 17.25 -15.38 2.53
C GLU A 417 15.76 -15.16 2.20
N VAL A 418 14.84 -15.59 3.08
CA VAL A 418 13.41 -15.33 2.88
C VAL A 418 13.13 -13.85 2.97
N PHE A 419 13.67 -13.16 3.99
CA PHE A 419 13.53 -11.71 4.14
C PHE A 419 14.20 -10.93 3.01
N ASP A 420 15.38 -11.35 2.54
CA ASP A 420 16.09 -10.74 1.42
C ASP A 420 15.31 -10.85 0.09
N ILE A 421 14.46 -11.87 -0.04
CA ILE A 421 13.58 -12.02 -1.22
C ILE A 421 12.33 -11.18 -1.08
N LEU A 422 11.75 -11.06 0.13
CA LEU A 422 10.50 -10.35 0.36
C LEU A 422 10.66 -8.82 0.38
N GLN A 423 11.82 -8.31 0.72
CA GLN A 423 12.13 -6.86 0.73
C GLN A 423 12.73 -6.38 -0.58
#